data_2f097068655c6a74263f836fe161ae0a
#
_entry.id   2f097068655c6a74263f836fe161ae0a
#
_cell.length_a   1.000
_cell.length_b   1.000
_cell.length_c   1.000
_cell.angle_alpha   90.00
_cell.angle_beta   90.00
_cell.angle_gamma   90.00
#
_symmetry.space_group_name_H-M   'P 1'
#
loop_
_entity.id
_entity.type
_entity.pdbx_description
1 polymer ?
#
loop_
_entity_poly.entity_id
_entity_poly.type
_entity_poly.pdbx_seq_one_letter_code
_entity_poly.pdbx_strand_id
1 'polypeptide(L)'
;MTPEQIDQLILSAYPIGFQANAVTPLSPTAALGRCRYWMVEADEGTFCLRRWPKEQTNIERLQFIQAVLWHAVCEGIEIVPLPLETRQRKGIVRCQDCFWELMPWIGTIPETSSEFSQSVLFVEGTEKHDWDIFTEESFRIVSAMLALAQFHEAVVSFPLPDPPESFSVGIRRRLSCCQTWTSGRFATLRRALEEVYRLPQNDTESHLARLGLRYIDLVIPLAGTESALLHRATLLPIRVQPVIRNACFRHLRFDEDGVCGMIDFTQLGVDSVALDVATLLGSLADGNADAWAYGLKAYQSIRPLSDTERHLTAAFDVSQTLLEGLEYLDAVFLREEPFTMLQLSEILRRVEHLVARLSKGNRKRRSA
;
A
#
# COMPACT_ATOMS: atom_id res chain seq x y z
N MET A 1 -21.59 14.53 1.99
CA MET A 1 -22.42 14.42 3.23
C MET A 1 -21.80 15.34 4.27
N THR A 2 -22.62 16.07 4.99
CA THR A 2 -22.18 16.85 6.16
C THR A 2 -21.99 15.94 7.38
N PRO A 3 -21.26 16.38 8.43
CA PRO A 3 -21.14 15.61 9.68
C PRO A 3 -22.49 15.18 10.26
N GLU A 4 -23.50 16.08 10.27
CA GLU A 4 -24.84 15.79 10.79
C GLU A 4 -25.56 14.71 9.95
N GLN A 5 -25.38 14.72 8.62
CA GLN A 5 -25.92 13.68 7.74
C GLN A 5 -25.23 12.33 7.98
N ILE A 6 -23.94 12.33 8.27
CA ILE A 6 -23.18 11.12 8.61
C ILE A 6 -23.70 10.54 9.91
N ASP A 7 -23.88 11.37 10.94
CA ASP A 7 -24.40 10.94 12.22
C ASP A 7 -25.79 10.31 12.08
N GLN A 8 -26.72 11.00 11.44
CA GLN A 8 -28.10 10.54 11.28
C GLN A 8 -28.24 9.28 10.41
N LEU A 9 -27.49 9.18 9.32
CA LEU A 9 -27.69 8.15 8.29
C LEU A 9 -26.78 6.94 8.46
N ILE A 10 -25.61 7.14 9.04
CA ILE A 10 -24.58 6.10 9.15
C ILE A 10 -24.39 5.66 10.60
N LEU A 11 -24.05 6.60 11.49
CA LEU A 11 -23.71 6.27 12.88
C LEU A 11 -24.92 5.79 13.67
N SER A 12 -26.12 6.24 13.31
CA SER A 12 -27.38 5.73 13.89
C SER A 12 -27.60 4.23 13.66
N ALA A 13 -26.89 3.58 12.73
CA ALA A 13 -26.97 2.14 12.51
C ALA A 13 -26.23 1.33 13.59
N TYR A 14 -25.35 1.95 14.36
CA TYR A 14 -24.55 1.30 15.39
C TYR A 14 -25.33 1.17 16.72
N PRO A 15 -24.81 0.44 17.72
CA PRO A 15 -25.55 0.15 18.96
C PRO A 15 -26.18 1.37 19.66
N ILE A 16 -27.23 1.14 20.39
CA ILE A 16 -27.87 2.19 21.23
C ILE A 16 -26.85 2.65 22.26
N GLY A 17 -26.58 3.97 22.30
CA GLY A 17 -25.55 4.55 23.16
C GLY A 17 -24.33 5.02 22.40
N PHE A 18 -24.08 4.53 21.18
CA PHE A 18 -23.03 5.11 20.35
C PHE A 18 -23.45 6.54 19.94
N GLN A 19 -22.80 7.51 20.52
CA GLN A 19 -23.01 8.94 20.21
C GLN A 19 -21.68 9.54 19.77
N ALA A 20 -21.65 10.09 18.57
CA ALA A 20 -20.49 10.81 18.07
C ALA A 20 -20.48 12.23 18.66
N ASN A 21 -19.42 12.59 19.36
CA ASN A 21 -19.15 13.94 19.86
C ASN A 21 -18.63 14.84 18.74
N ALA A 22 -17.83 14.29 17.85
CA ALA A 22 -17.30 14.98 16.68
C ALA A 22 -17.10 14.03 15.49
N VAL A 23 -17.29 14.55 14.26
CA VAL A 23 -17.04 13.85 12.99
C VAL A 23 -16.18 14.76 12.10
N THR A 24 -14.90 14.46 12.00
CA THR A 24 -13.93 15.29 11.29
C THR A 24 -13.46 14.58 10.01
N PRO A 25 -13.63 15.18 8.82
CA PRO A 25 -13.15 14.60 7.59
C PRO A 25 -11.61 14.57 7.58
N LEU A 26 -11.06 13.44 7.15
CA LEU A 26 -9.62 13.28 6.97
C LEU A 26 -9.25 13.54 5.51
N SER A 27 -8.15 14.24 5.31
CA SER A 27 -7.57 14.41 3.97
C SER A 27 -7.15 13.04 3.40
N PRO A 28 -7.33 12.78 2.09
CA PRO A 28 -6.80 11.57 1.48
C PRO A 28 -5.29 11.48 1.71
N THR A 29 -4.83 10.45 2.38
CA THR A 29 -3.41 10.24 2.68
C THR A 29 -2.62 9.68 1.51
N ALA A 30 -3.31 9.11 0.52
CA ALA A 30 -2.69 8.60 -0.69
C ALA A 30 -3.15 9.41 -1.90
N ALA A 31 -2.20 9.81 -2.75
CA ALA A 31 -2.49 10.58 -3.96
C ALA A 31 -3.53 9.91 -4.88
N LEU A 32 -3.54 8.57 -4.92
CA LEU A 32 -4.48 7.76 -5.72
C LEU A 32 -5.56 7.06 -4.88
N GLY A 33 -5.70 7.41 -3.59
CA GLY A 33 -6.70 6.80 -2.70
C GLY A 33 -8.13 7.21 -3.07
N ARG A 34 -9.01 6.21 -3.27
CA ARG A 34 -10.42 6.44 -3.66
C ARG A 34 -11.40 6.35 -2.49
N CYS A 35 -11.00 5.74 -1.37
CA CYS A 35 -11.78 5.75 -0.14
C CYS A 35 -11.79 7.14 0.49
N ARG A 36 -12.84 7.43 1.23
CA ARG A 36 -12.92 8.63 2.06
C ARG A 36 -13.00 8.24 3.52
N TYR A 37 -12.38 9.03 4.36
CA TYR A 37 -12.23 8.73 5.78
C TYR A 37 -12.66 9.91 6.63
N TRP A 38 -13.18 9.60 7.82
CA TRP A 38 -13.49 10.56 8.88
C TRP A 38 -13.00 10.00 10.20
N MET A 39 -12.50 10.87 11.04
CA MET A 39 -12.30 10.59 12.44
C MET A 39 -13.62 10.83 13.15
N VAL A 40 -14.04 9.88 13.96
CA VAL A 40 -15.25 9.93 14.77
C VAL A 40 -14.84 9.82 16.24
N GLU A 41 -15.08 10.87 17.00
CA GLU A 41 -14.86 10.89 18.44
C GLU A 41 -16.18 10.58 19.14
N ALA A 42 -16.18 9.62 20.05
CA ALA A 42 -17.34 9.19 20.83
C ALA A 42 -16.91 8.95 22.29
N ASP A 43 -17.89 8.78 23.19
CA ASP A 43 -17.58 8.50 24.60
C ASP A 43 -16.83 7.17 24.78
N GLU A 44 -17.06 6.21 23.89
CA GLU A 44 -16.41 4.90 23.89
C GLU A 44 -14.97 4.94 23.31
N GLY A 45 -14.54 6.07 22.73
CA GLY A 45 -13.23 6.24 22.14
C GLY A 45 -13.23 6.89 20.76
N THR A 46 -12.11 6.75 20.07
CA THR A 46 -11.94 7.29 18.71
C THR A 46 -12.05 6.19 17.69
N PHE A 47 -12.70 6.51 16.56
CA PHE A 47 -12.98 5.56 15.49
C PHE A 47 -12.62 6.16 14.13
N CYS A 48 -12.35 5.29 13.17
CA CYS A 48 -12.18 5.63 11.77
C CYS A 48 -13.42 5.19 10.99
N LEU A 49 -14.17 6.14 10.46
CA LEU A 49 -15.27 5.88 9.53
C LEU A 49 -14.74 5.90 8.12
N ARG A 50 -14.94 4.81 7.37
CA ARG A 50 -14.53 4.67 5.97
C ARG A 50 -15.73 4.57 5.05
N ARG A 51 -15.71 5.37 3.96
CA ARG A 51 -16.61 5.21 2.82
C ARG A 51 -15.87 4.58 1.65
N TRP A 52 -16.38 3.46 1.16
CA TRP A 52 -15.85 2.77 -0.01
C TRP A 52 -16.26 3.47 -1.32
N PRO A 53 -15.42 3.42 -2.36
CA PRO A 53 -15.77 3.95 -3.67
C PRO A 53 -16.89 3.14 -4.33
N LYS A 54 -17.89 3.83 -4.91
CA LYS A 54 -19.08 3.21 -5.48
C LYS A 54 -18.78 2.24 -6.63
N GLU A 55 -17.85 2.62 -7.52
CA GLU A 55 -17.61 1.91 -8.78
C GLU A 55 -16.73 0.65 -8.64
N GLN A 56 -16.07 0.47 -7.51
CA GLN A 56 -15.05 -0.57 -7.34
C GLN A 56 -15.35 -1.56 -6.23
N THR A 57 -16.49 -1.41 -5.58
CA THR A 57 -16.79 -2.16 -4.38
C THR A 57 -18.12 -2.88 -4.51
N ASN A 58 -18.10 -4.21 -4.35
CA ASN A 58 -19.29 -5.01 -4.17
C ASN A 58 -19.32 -5.60 -2.75
N ILE A 59 -20.48 -6.07 -2.33
CA ILE A 59 -20.68 -6.57 -0.98
C ILE A 59 -19.86 -7.84 -0.70
N GLU A 60 -19.71 -8.72 -1.69
CA GLU A 60 -18.98 -9.98 -1.57
C GLU A 60 -17.50 -9.72 -1.26
N ARG A 61 -16.92 -8.72 -1.92
CA ARG A 61 -15.54 -8.30 -1.64
C ARG A 61 -15.36 -7.80 -0.21
N LEU A 62 -16.30 -6.98 0.28
CA LEU A 62 -16.24 -6.47 1.65
C LEU A 62 -16.40 -7.58 2.67
N GLN A 63 -17.35 -8.49 2.44
CA GLN A 63 -17.56 -9.67 3.28
C GLN A 63 -16.32 -10.56 3.33
N PHE A 64 -15.64 -10.75 2.19
CA PHE A 64 -14.39 -11.49 2.13
C PHE A 64 -13.31 -10.82 2.98
N ILE A 65 -13.11 -9.49 2.82
CA ILE A 65 -12.12 -8.74 3.62
C ILE A 65 -12.41 -8.91 5.11
N GLN A 66 -13.66 -8.69 5.53
CA GLN A 66 -14.06 -8.81 6.94
C GLN A 66 -13.90 -10.24 7.46
N ALA A 67 -14.25 -11.25 6.67
CA ALA A 67 -14.09 -12.64 7.06
C ALA A 67 -12.60 -13.01 7.30
N VAL A 68 -11.69 -12.52 6.45
CA VAL A 68 -10.24 -12.74 6.64
C VAL A 68 -9.75 -12.03 7.90
N LEU A 69 -10.16 -10.77 8.14
CA LEU A 69 -9.75 -10.05 9.35
C LEU A 69 -10.29 -10.70 10.63
N TRP A 70 -11.55 -11.14 10.62
CA TRP A 70 -12.13 -11.92 11.71
C TRP A 70 -11.37 -13.22 11.97
N HIS A 71 -11.02 -13.94 10.91
CA HIS A 71 -10.22 -15.16 11.03
C HIS A 71 -8.85 -14.86 11.65
N ALA A 72 -8.16 -13.80 11.20
CA ALA A 72 -6.87 -13.40 11.76
C ALA A 72 -6.97 -13.10 13.27
N VAL A 73 -8.03 -12.40 13.70
CA VAL A 73 -8.25 -12.14 15.14
C VAL A 73 -8.55 -13.42 15.92
N CYS A 74 -9.34 -14.34 15.37
CA CYS A 74 -9.57 -15.63 15.99
C CYS A 74 -8.28 -16.46 16.15
N GLU A 75 -7.32 -16.27 15.25
CA GLU A 75 -5.97 -16.89 15.32
C GLU A 75 -4.97 -16.06 16.15
N GLY A 76 -5.44 -15.03 16.89
CA GLY A 76 -4.64 -14.27 17.84
C GLY A 76 -3.96 -13.01 17.30
N ILE A 77 -4.34 -12.50 16.12
CA ILE A 77 -3.80 -11.25 15.58
C ILE A 77 -4.65 -10.07 16.04
N GLU A 78 -4.21 -9.36 17.06
CA GLU A 78 -4.93 -8.23 17.65
C GLU A 78 -4.65 -6.87 16.96
N ILE A 79 -3.61 -6.79 16.14
CA ILE A 79 -3.12 -5.55 15.50
C ILE A 79 -3.89 -5.15 14.24
N VAL A 80 -5.01 -5.82 13.93
CA VAL A 80 -5.86 -5.48 12.77
C VAL A 80 -7.18 -4.86 13.21
N PRO A 81 -7.67 -3.79 12.53
CA PRO A 81 -8.93 -3.17 12.89
C PRO A 81 -10.11 -4.02 12.41
N LEU A 82 -10.92 -4.52 13.33
CA LEU A 82 -12.20 -5.11 12.99
C LEU A 82 -13.28 -4.03 12.89
N PRO A 83 -14.12 -4.06 11.84
CA PRO A 83 -15.29 -3.21 11.79
C PRO A 83 -16.24 -3.47 12.96
N LEU A 84 -16.75 -2.40 13.56
CA LEU A 84 -17.79 -2.49 14.59
C LEU A 84 -19.07 -3.07 14.00
N GLU A 85 -19.72 -3.92 14.78
CA GLU A 85 -21.02 -4.45 14.40
C GLU A 85 -22.12 -3.40 14.55
N THR A 86 -22.97 -3.29 13.53
CA THR A 86 -24.21 -2.54 13.61
C THR A 86 -25.25 -3.25 14.50
N ARG A 87 -26.37 -2.59 14.79
CA ARG A 87 -27.54 -3.21 15.48
C ARG A 87 -28.04 -4.49 14.79
N GLN A 88 -27.77 -4.63 13.49
CA GLN A 88 -28.12 -5.81 12.68
C GLN A 88 -27.01 -6.86 12.66
N ARG A 89 -25.98 -6.73 13.48
CA ARG A 89 -24.79 -7.60 13.51
C ARG A 89 -24.09 -7.71 12.15
N LYS A 90 -23.96 -6.57 11.47
CA LYS A 90 -23.22 -6.44 10.21
C LYS A 90 -22.09 -5.44 10.40
N GLY A 91 -20.91 -5.72 9.87
CA GLY A 91 -19.79 -4.78 9.87
C GLY A 91 -19.91 -3.69 8.79
N ILE A 92 -21.01 -3.64 8.03
CA ILE A 92 -21.18 -2.78 6.85
C ILE A 92 -22.53 -2.07 6.91
N VAL A 93 -22.52 -0.76 6.67
CA VAL A 93 -23.72 0.05 6.44
C VAL A 93 -23.81 0.40 4.97
N ARG A 94 -24.97 0.17 4.34
CA ARG A 94 -25.24 0.63 2.97
C ARG A 94 -26.07 1.91 3.02
N CYS A 95 -25.51 3.01 2.49
CA CYS A 95 -26.18 4.30 2.42
C CYS A 95 -25.79 5.05 1.16
N GLN A 96 -26.77 5.62 0.44
CA GLN A 96 -26.58 6.39 -0.81
C GLN A 96 -25.75 5.64 -1.84
N ASP A 97 -26.05 4.35 -2.06
CA ASP A 97 -25.33 3.44 -2.95
C ASP A 97 -23.83 3.26 -2.63
N CYS A 98 -23.37 3.69 -1.48
CA CYS A 98 -22.03 3.47 -0.97
C CYS A 98 -22.07 2.51 0.21
N PHE A 99 -20.93 1.86 0.46
CA PHE A 99 -20.69 1.05 1.65
C PHE A 99 -19.84 1.83 2.64
N TRP A 100 -20.17 1.67 3.93
CA TRP A 100 -19.53 2.35 5.03
C TRP A 100 -19.15 1.36 6.12
N GLU A 101 -18.04 1.60 6.77
CA GLU A 101 -17.55 0.82 7.91
C GLU A 101 -16.99 1.75 8.97
N LEU A 102 -17.29 1.42 10.23
CA LEU A 102 -16.71 2.08 11.39
C LEU A 102 -15.74 1.11 12.07
N MET A 103 -14.51 1.54 12.27
CA MET A 103 -13.44 0.73 12.83
C MET A 103 -12.80 1.44 14.02
N PRO A 104 -12.26 0.72 15.01
CA PRO A 104 -11.44 1.36 16.05
C PRO A 104 -10.32 2.17 15.42
N TRP A 105 -9.99 3.31 16.02
CA TRP A 105 -8.78 4.05 15.66
C TRP A 105 -7.57 3.33 16.21
N ILE A 106 -6.58 3.05 15.35
CA ILE A 106 -5.33 2.40 15.74
C ILE A 106 -4.18 3.40 15.66
N GLY A 107 -3.38 3.45 16.72
CA GLY A 107 -2.23 4.36 16.84
C GLY A 107 -2.57 5.68 17.53
N THR A 108 -1.61 6.60 17.54
CA THR A 108 -1.79 7.93 18.13
C THR A 108 -2.77 8.76 17.30
N ILE A 109 -3.63 9.52 17.98
CA ILE A 109 -4.49 10.50 17.33
C ILE A 109 -3.62 11.67 16.91
N PRO A 110 -3.65 12.10 15.62
CA PRO A 110 -2.91 13.27 15.18
C PRO A 110 -3.40 14.52 15.92
N GLU A 111 -2.49 15.32 16.49
CA GLU A 111 -2.85 16.56 17.18
C GLU A 111 -3.47 17.60 16.25
N THR A 112 -3.16 17.52 14.95
CA THR A 112 -3.79 18.37 13.91
C THR A 112 -3.94 17.61 12.59
N SER A 113 -4.89 18.06 11.75
CA SER A 113 -5.07 17.49 10.40
C SER A 113 -3.84 17.63 9.49
N SER A 114 -2.92 18.54 9.80
CA SER A 114 -1.64 18.71 9.10
C SER A 114 -0.63 17.64 9.45
N GLU A 115 -0.67 17.09 10.67
CA GLU A 115 0.25 16.04 11.14
C GLU A 115 -0.12 14.67 10.59
N PHE A 116 -1.39 14.45 10.27
CA PHE A 116 -1.82 13.23 9.57
C PHE A 116 -1.12 13.05 8.21
N SER A 117 -0.77 14.17 7.56
CA SER A 117 0.04 14.17 6.34
C SER A 117 1.55 14.06 6.64
N GLN A 118 1.99 14.44 7.84
CA GLN A 118 3.41 14.48 8.22
C GLN A 118 3.90 13.22 8.96
N SER A 119 3.00 12.37 9.48
CA SER A 119 3.40 11.09 10.10
C SER A 119 4.02 10.10 9.09
N VAL A 120 4.21 10.53 7.86
CA VAL A 120 5.13 9.96 6.86
C VAL A 120 6.45 10.70 6.95
N LEU A 121 7.06 10.76 8.12
CA LEU A 121 8.44 11.22 8.24
C LEU A 121 9.35 10.17 7.59
N PHE A 122 9.71 10.45 6.34
CA PHE A 122 11.01 10.03 5.84
C PHE A 122 12.05 10.70 6.74
N VAL A 123 12.80 9.92 7.46
CA VAL A 123 14.03 10.41 8.05
C VAL A 123 14.94 10.76 6.88
N GLU A 124 15.04 12.06 6.58
CA GLU A 124 16.04 12.56 5.66
C GLU A 124 17.44 12.30 6.24
N GLY A 125 18.28 11.68 5.40
CA GLY A 125 19.71 11.89 5.46
C GLY A 125 20.41 11.30 6.67
N THR A 126 20.71 10.01 6.62
CA THR A 126 21.92 9.51 7.25
C THR A 126 22.82 8.90 6.18
N GLU A 127 23.97 9.53 6.00
CA GLU A 127 25.10 8.92 5.34
C GLU A 127 25.40 7.56 5.95
N LYS A 128 25.96 6.66 5.14
CA LYS A 128 26.46 5.34 5.48
C LYS A 128 26.71 5.14 6.98
N HIS A 129 25.78 4.47 7.63
CA HIS A 129 26.07 3.84 8.91
C HIS A 129 26.10 2.33 8.73
N ASP A 130 27.12 1.70 9.29
CA ASP A 130 27.09 0.27 9.58
C ASP A 130 25.81 0.00 10.37
N TRP A 131 24.94 -0.87 9.83
CA TRP A 131 23.67 -1.22 10.44
C TRP A 131 23.98 -1.94 11.74
N ASP A 132 24.07 -1.17 12.80
CA ASP A 132 24.07 -1.71 14.14
C ASP A 132 22.67 -2.31 14.39
N ILE A 133 22.60 -3.57 14.84
CA ILE A 133 21.37 -4.34 15.05
C ILE A 133 20.37 -3.62 15.98
N PHE A 134 20.82 -2.59 16.66
CA PHE A 134 20.09 -1.83 17.68
C PHE A 134 19.64 -0.43 17.25
N THR A 135 19.66 -0.09 15.97
CA THR A 135 19.11 1.20 15.53
C THR A 135 17.57 1.14 15.52
N GLU A 136 16.93 2.29 15.76
CA GLU A 136 15.47 2.44 15.67
C GLU A 136 14.93 1.97 14.31
N GLU A 137 15.67 2.21 13.24
CA GLU A 137 15.28 1.79 11.89
C GLU A 137 15.33 0.28 11.72
N SER A 138 16.38 -0.40 12.21
CA SER A 138 16.47 -1.86 12.17
C SER A 138 15.38 -2.52 13.04
N PHE A 139 15.07 -1.93 14.19
CA PHE A 139 13.97 -2.38 15.04
C PHE A 139 12.62 -2.29 14.32
N ARG A 140 12.32 -1.18 13.65
CA ARG A 140 11.09 -1.00 12.87
C ARG A 140 10.97 -1.99 11.72
N ILE A 141 12.07 -2.25 10.99
CA ILE A 141 12.09 -3.24 9.91
C ILE A 141 11.79 -4.64 10.45
N VAL A 142 12.48 -5.04 11.51
CA VAL A 142 12.30 -6.37 12.12
C VAL A 142 10.87 -6.52 12.64
N SER A 143 10.37 -5.56 13.42
CA SER A 143 9.02 -5.58 13.97
C SER A 143 7.94 -5.64 12.87
N ALA A 144 8.08 -4.84 11.81
CA ALA A 144 7.16 -4.83 10.69
C ALA A 144 7.10 -6.20 9.97
N MET A 145 8.27 -6.81 9.75
CA MET A 145 8.35 -8.08 9.05
C MET A 145 7.89 -9.26 9.91
N LEU A 146 8.08 -9.21 11.23
CA LEU A 146 7.50 -10.17 12.17
C LEU A 146 5.97 -10.07 12.18
N ALA A 147 5.42 -8.87 12.30
CA ALA A 147 3.98 -8.63 12.28
C ALA A 147 3.32 -9.13 10.97
N LEU A 148 3.96 -8.87 9.82
CA LEU A 148 3.49 -9.38 8.53
C LEU A 148 3.54 -10.92 8.48
N ALA A 149 4.60 -11.54 8.99
CA ALA A 149 4.74 -12.98 9.00
C ALA A 149 3.69 -13.64 9.91
N GLN A 150 3.43 -13.07 11.08
CA GLN A 150 2.37 -13.51 12.01
C GLN A 150 0.99 -13.43 11.35
N PHE A 151 0.69 -12.30 10.70
CA PHE A 151 -0.57 -12.16 9.95
C PHE A 151 -0.69 -13.23 8.86
N HIS A 152 0.35 -13.45 8.05
CA HIS A 152 0.32 -14.46 6.99
C HIS A 152 0.18 -15.88 7.53
N GLU A 153 0.80 -16.20 8.67
CA GLU A 153 0.67 -17.51 9.31
C GLU A 153 -0.74 -17.72 9.87
N ALA A 154 -1.31 -16.71 10.49
CA ALA A 154 -2.67 -16.75 11.02
C ALA A 154 -3.72 -16.99 9.90
N VAL A 155 -3.56 -16.36 8.74
CA VAL A 155 -4.56 -16.48 7.66
C VAL A 155 -4.28 -17.64 6.69
N VAL A 156 -3.23 -18.44 6.92
CA VAL A 156 -2.92 -19.58 6.05
C VAL A 156 -3.99 -20.68 6.07
N SER A 157 -4.69 -20.81 7.20
CA SER A 157 -5.79 -21.76 7.41
C SER A 157 -7.15 -21.25 6.95
N PHE A 158 -7.22 -19.98 6.46
CA PHE A 158 -8.48 -19.41 5.98
C PHE A 158 -9.03 -20.24 4.81
N PRO A 159 -10.31 -20.68 4.86
CA PRO A 159 -10.89 -21.54 3.84
C PRO A 159 -11.05 -20.78 2.54
N LEU A 160 -10.33 -21.20 1.50
CA LEU A 160 -10.48 -20.71 0.14
C LEU A 160 -11.32 -21.68 -0.70
N PRO A 161 -12.15 -21.16 -1.62
CA PRO A 161 -12.95 -22.01 -2.52
C PRO A 161 -12.09 -22.78 -3.53
N ASP A 162 -10.92 -22.24 -3.89
CA ASP A 162 -9.98 -22.82 -4.83
C ASP A 162 -8.80 -23.50 -4.09
N PRO A 163 -8.10 -24.44 -4.74
CA PRO A 163 -6.97 -25.10 -4.16
C PRO A 163 -5.86 -24.10 -3.78
N PRO A 164 -5.08 -24.37 -2.73
CA PRO A 164 -4.03 -23.48 -2.25
C PRO A 164 -2.88 -23.28 -3.25
N GLU A 165 -2.77 -24.13 -4.27
CA GLU A 165 -1.83 -23.97 -5.37
C GLU A 165 -2.56 -23.42 -6.60
N SER A 166 -2.22 -22.23 -6.99
CA SER A 166 -2.85 -21.51 -8.10
C SER A 166 -1.84 -20.58 -8.77
N PHE A 167 -2.31 -19.78 -9.71
CA PHE A 167 -1.49 -18.79 -10.39
C PHE A 167 -1.69 -17.41 -9.76
N SER A 168 -0.60 -16.67 -9.53
CA SER A 168 -0.68 -15.32 -8.98
C SER A 168 -1.43 -14.36 -9.89
N VAL A 169 -2.48 -13.76 -9.35
CA VAL A 169 -3.21 -12.67 -10.01
C VAL A 169 -2.33 -11.43 -10.09
N GLY A 170 -1.53 -11.17 -9.06
CA GLY A 170 -0.59 -10.05 -9.00
C GLY A 170 0.47 -10.11 -10.09
N ILE A 171 1.04 -11.29 -10.36
CA ILE A 171 2.00 -11.47 -11.46
C ILE A 171 1.35 -11.19 -12.81
N ARG A 172 0.18 -11.77 -13.07
CA ARG A 172 -0.55 -11.55 -14.34
C ARG A 172 -0.90 -10.07 -14.54
N ARG A 173 -1.36 -9.40 -13.50
CA ARG A 173 -1.68 -7.97 -13.55
C ARG A 173 -0.43 -7.14 -13.88
N ARG A 174 0.70 -7.40 -13.22
CA ARG A 174 1.96 -6.69 -13.49
C ARG A 174 2.48 -6.95 -14.89
N LEU A 175 2.43 -8.19 -15.37
CA LEU A 175 2.78 -8.54 -16.74
C LEU A 175 1.92 -7.76 -17.74
N SER A 176 0.61 -7.73 -17.55
CA SER A 176 -0.31 -6.96 -18.41
C SER A 176 0.03 -5.46 -18.39
N CYS A 177 0.34 -4.89 -17.21
CA CYS A 177 0.79 -3.50 -17.10
C CYS A 177 2.09 -3.27 -17.89
N CYS A 178 3.11 -4.11 -17.72
CA CYS A 178 4.37 -3.99 -18.45
C CYS A 178 4.15 -4.06 -19.97
N GLN A 179 3.31 -4.98 -20.45
CA GLN A 179 2.95 -5.11 -21.86
C GLN A 179 2.22 -3.86 -22.38
N THR A 180 1.30 -3.29 -21.62
CA THR A 180 0.62 -2.04 -21.97
C THR A 180 1.61 -0.90 -22.15
N TRP A 181 2.59 -0.78 -21.25
CA TRP A 181 3.61 0.25 -21.33
C TRP A 181 4.53 0.05 -22.55
N THR A 182 4.98 -1.16 -22.79
CA THR A 182 5.87 -1.47 -23.93
C THR A 182 5.17 -1.38 -25.28
N SER A 183 3.86 -1.50 -25.35
CA SER A 183 3.07 -1.42 -26.59
C SER A 183 2.79 0.00 -27.10
N GLY A 184 3.46 1.02 -26.54
CA GLY A 184 3.38 2.41 -27.04
C GLY A 184 3.07 3.47 -26.00
N ARG A 185 2.61 3.08 -24.79
CA ARG A 185 2.24 4.03 -23.73
C ARG A 185 3.45 4.85 -23.24
N PHE A 186 4.67 4.30 -23.27
CA PHE A 186 5.91 5.05 -22.99
C PHE A 186 6.08 6.24 -23.95
N ALA A 187 5.83 6.06 -25.25
CA ALA A 187 5.98 7.14 -26.22
C ALA A 187 4.92 8.25 -26.03
N THR A 188 3.72 7.86 -25.62
CA THR A 188 2.64 8.81 -25.31
C THR A 188 2.97 9.61 -24.06
N LEU A 189 3.41 8.95 -22.98
CA LEU A 189 3.79 9.64 -21.74
C LEU A 189 4.99 10.56 -21.98
N ARG A 190 6.02 10.10 -22.72
CA ARG A 190 7.19 10.92 -23.04
C ARG A 190 6.78 12.22 -23.72
N ARG A 191 5.88 12.17 -24.71
CA ARG A 191 5.40 13.38 -25.41
C ARG A 191 4.69 14.35 -24.46
N ALA A 192 3.78 13.84 -23.63
CA ALA A 192 3.08 14.68 -22.66
C ALA A 192 4.06 15.37 -21.68
N LEU A 193 5.04 14.64 -21.17
CA LEU A 193 6.08 15.18 -20.29
C LEU A 193 6.96 16.23 -21.00
N GLU A 194 7.34 16.02 -22.26
CA GLU A 194 8.12 16.96 -23.05
C GLU A 194 7.34 18.24 -23.35
N GLU A 195 6.04 18.16 -23.56
CA GLU A 195 5.17 19.32 -23.77
C GLU A 195 5.14 20.20 -22.50
N VAL A 196 4.93 19.63 -21.32
CA VAL A 196 4.95 20.38 -20.06
C VAL A 196 6.37 20.92 -19.76
N TYR A 197 7.40 20.15 -19.99
CA TYR A 197 8.80 20.56 -19.75
C TYR A 197 9.24 21.76 -20.59
N ARG A 198 8.69 21.93 -21.81
CA ARG A 198 8.99 23.08 -22.70
C ARG A 198 8.32 24.39 -22.26
N LEU A 199 7.32 24.33 -21.38
CA LEU A 199 6.67 25.53 -20.87
C LEU A 199 7.60 26.26 -19.90
N PRO A 200 7.68 27.61 -19.96
CA PRO A 200 8.62 28.39 -19.15
C PRO A 200 8.13 28.56 -17.69
N GLN A 201 7.47 27.57 -17.15
CA GLN A 201 6.98 27.57 -15.77
C GLN A 201 7.97 26.78 -14.89
N ASN A 202 8.25 27.31 -13.72
CA ASN A 202 9.11 26.64 -12.72
C ASN A 202 8.24 26.20 -11.54
N ASP A 203 7.19 25.46 -11.83
CA ASP A 203 6.23 24.92 -10.87
C ASP A 203 6.48 23.43 -10.60
N THR A 204 5.68 22.88 -9.70
CA THR A 204 5.77 21.46 -9.29
C THR A 204 5.54 20.49 -10.46
N GLU A 205 4.64 20.84 -11.39
CA GLU A 205 4.34 19.97 -12.55
C GLU A 205 5.53 19.92 -13.53
N SER A 206 6.15 21.08 -13.82
CA SER A 206 7.35 21.15 -14.68
C SER A 206 8.52 20.37 -14.07
N HIS A 207 8.68 20.42 -12.73
CA HIS A 207 9.68 19.64 -12.04
C HIS A 207 9.37 18.14 -12.11
N LEU A 208 8.12 17.76 -11.88
CA LEU A 208 7.66 16.39 -12.01
C LEU A 208 7.82 15.87 -13.45
N ALA A 209 7.54 16.68 -14.46
CA ALA A 209 7.73 16.31 -15.87
C ALA A 209 9.20 16.02 -16.20
N ARG A 210 10.13 16.86 -15.73
CA ARG A 210 11.58 16.66 -15.90
C ARG A 210 12.03 15.35 -15.24
N LEU A 211 11.55 15.12 -14.04
CA LEU A 211 11.89 13.91 -13.29
C LEU A 211 11.27 12.67 -13.93
N GLY A 212 10.05 12.79 -14.47
CA GLY A 212 9.35 11.76 -15.21
C GLY A 212 10.10 11.32 -16.47
N LEU A 213 10.67 12.27 -17.23
CA LEU A 213 11.54 11.95 -18.38
C LEU A 213 12.75 11.12 -17.95
N ARG A 214 13.42 11.53 -16.87
CA ARG A 214 14.54 10.75 -16.32
C ARG A 214 14.10 9.36 -15.84
N TYR A 215 12.93 9.26 -15.23
CA TYR A 215 12.37 7.98 -14.79
C TYR A 215 12.12 7.03 -15.95
N ILE A 216 11.50 7.51 -17.03
CA ILE A 216 11.23 6.72 -18.23
C ILE A 216 12.55 6.21 -18.85
N ASP A 217 13.59 7.03 -18.90
CA ASP A 217 14.91 6.63 -19.44
C ASP A 217 15.55 5.49 -18.62
N LEU A 218 15.27 5.43 -17.33
CA LEU A 218 15.72 4.33 -16.47
C LEU A 218 14.85 3.07 -16.59
N VAL A 219 13.55 3.23 -16.80
CA VAL A 219 12.57 2.13 -16.81
C VAL A 219 12.53 1.38 -18.14
N ILE A 220 12.57 2.08 -19.27
CA ILE A 220 12.45 1.47 -20.60
C ILE A 220 13.42 0.29 -20.81
N PRO A 221 14.73 0.41 -20.50
CA PRO A 221 15.67 -0.70 -20.67
C PRO A 221 15.39 -1.93 -19.80
N LEU A 222 14.70 -1.72 -18.68
CA LEU A 222 14.40 -2.77 -17.70
C LEU A 222 13.05 -3.47 -17.98
N ALA A 223 12.09 -2.75 -18.57
CA ALA A 223 10.72 -3.22 -18.76
C ALA A 223 10.62 -4.51 -19.58
N GLY A 224 11.47 -4.67 -20.61
CA GLY A 224 11.50 -5.88 -21.44
C GLY A 224 11.99 -7.10 -20.66
N THR A 225 13.07 -6.96 -19.90
CA THR A 225 13.63 -8.03 -19.07
C THR A 225 12.63 -8.43 -17.98
N GLU A 226 12.04 -7.44 -17.32
CA GLU A 226 11.04 -7.68 -16.26
C GLU A 226 9.78 -8.36 -16.80
N SER A 227 9.30 -7.93 -17.97
CA SER A 227 8.17 -8.59 -18.65
C SER A 227 8.47 -10.06 -18.93
N ALA A 228 9.70 -10.42 -19.36
CA ALA A 228 10.09 -11.80 -19.60
C ALA A 228 10.15 -12.61 -18.29
N LEU A 229 10.64 -12.03 -17.20
CA LEU A 229 10.66 -12.68 -15.87
C LEU A 229 9.24 -12.92 -15.36
N LEU A 230 8.38 -11.91 -15.41
CA LEU A 230 6.97 -12.03 -15.00
C LEU A 230 6.23 -13.07 -15.86
N HIS A 231 6.51 -13.11 -17.18
CA HIS A 231 5.89 -14.13 -18.05
C HIS A 231 6.27 -15.55 -17.62
N ARG A 232 7.54 -15.82 -17.32
CA ARG A 232 7.96 -17.13 -16.78
C ARG A 232 7.26 -17.45 -15.47
N ALA A 233 7.12 -16.46 -14.59
CA ALA A 233 6.47 -16.62 -13.29
C ALA A 233 4.96 -16.93 -13.41
N THR A 234 4.27 -16.51 -14.49
CA THR A 234 2.86 -16.87 -14.72
C THR A 234 2.62 -18.36 -14.98
N LEU A 235 3.67 -19.11 -15.32
CA LEU A 235 3.61 -20.54 -15.62
C LEU A 235 3.87 -21.41 -14.38
N LEU A 236 4.28 -20.82 -13.27
CA LEU A 236 4.60 -21.55 -12.04
C LEU A 236 3.34 -21.67 -11.17
N PRO A 237 2.97 -22.88 -10.74
CA PRO A 237 2.01 -23.06 -9.66
C PRO A 237 2.64 -22.51 -8.37
N ILE A 238 1.92 -21.67 -7.66
CA ILE A 238 2.37 -21.08 -6.41
C ILE A 238 1.32 -21.27 -5.33
N ARG A 239 1.78 -21.37 -4.10
CA ARG A 239 0.89 -21.33 -2.95
C ARG A 239 0.28 -19.94 -2.84
N VAL A 240 -1.04 -19.91 -2.76
CA VAL A 240 -1.83 -18.68 -2.57
C VAL A 240 -2.59 -18.73 -1.26
N GLN A 241 -2.77 -17.58 -0.65
CA GLN A 241 -3.53 -17.39 0.58
C GLN A 241 -4.05 -15.96 0.62
N PRO A 242 -4.87 -15.57 1.61
CA PRO A 242 -5.17 -14.17 1.82
C PRO A 242 -3.90 -13.35 2.05
N VAL A 243 -3.77 -12.22 1.35
CA VAL A 243 -2.66 -11.27 1.44
C VAL A 243 -3.19 -9.83 1.37
N ILE A 244 -2.47 -8.89 1.94
CA ILE A 244 -2.90 -7.48 2.05
C ILE A 244 -2.87 -6.77 0.69
N ARG A 245 -1.91 -7.16 -0.18
CA ARG A 245 -1.62 -6.61 -1.52
C ARG A 245 -1.10 -5.17 -1.56
N ASN A 246 -1.19 -4.46 -0.46
CA ASN A 246 -0.69 -3.09 -0.29
C ASN A 246 0.00 -2.92 1.07
N ALA A 247 0.71 -3.97 1.52
CA ALA A 247 1.48 -3.91 2.75
C ALA A 247 2.65 -2.93 2.57
N CYS A 248 2.58 -1.75 3.18
CA CYS A 248 3.66 -0.77 3.13
C CYS A 248 3.83 -0.08 4.50
N PHE A 249 4.98 0.53 4.72
CA PHE A 249 5.33 1.17 5.98
C PHE A 249 4.23 2.15 6.48
N ARG A 250 3.63 2.93 5.59
CA ARG A 250 2.59 3.91 5.93
C ARG A 250 1.33 3.29 6.54
N HIS A 251 1.10 2.01 6.33
CA HIS A 251 -0.04 1.28 6.87
C HIS A 251 0.25 0.57 8.19
N LEU A 252 1.45 0.77 8.73
CA LEU A 252 1.83 0.27 10.05
C LEU A 252 1.79 1.38 11.09
N ARG A 253 1.43 1.03 12.30
CA ARG A 253 1.49 1.88 13.49
C ARG A 253 2.48 1.25 14.44
N PHE A 254 3.31 2.09 15.05
CA PHE A 254 4.39 1.68 15.93
C PHE A 254 4.24 2.35 17.29
N ASP A 255 4.57 1.62 18.32
CA ASP A 255 4.84 2.10 19.66
C ASP A 255 6.24 1.67 20.10
N GLU A 256 6.54 1.74 21.41
CA GLU A 256 7.82 1.34 21.98
C GLU A 256 8.10 -0.16 21.89
N ASP A 257 7.05 -1.00 21.81
CA ASP A 257 7.15 -2.45 21.72
C ASP A 257 7.18 -2.95 20.27
N GLY A 258 6.95 -2.10 19.28
CA GLY A 258 7.00 -2.41 17.86
C GLY A 258 5.72 -2.09 17.10
N VAL A 259 5.28 -3.00 16.21
CA VAL A 259 4.02 -2.79 15.46
C VAL A 259 2.83 -3.01 16.36
N CYS A 260 2.11 -1.94 16.69
CA CYS A 260 0.86 -1.95 17.45
C CYS A 260 -0.39 -1.94 16.56
N GLY A 261 -0.23 -1.76 15.24
CA GLY A 261 -1.38 -1.79 14.33
C GLY A 261 -1.03 -1.90 12.87
N MET A 262 -1.88 -2.61 12.13
CA MET A 262 -1.87 -2.70 10.67
C MET A 262 -3.20 -2.13 10.15
N ILE A 263 -3.15 -1.21 9.21
CA ILE A 263 -4.32 -0.54 8.65
C ILE A 263 -4.37 -0.67 7.12
N ASP A 264 -5.48 -0.26 6.52
CA ASP A 264 -5.71 -0.24 5.07
C ASP A 264 -5.69 -1.60 4.38
N PHE A 265 -6.63 -2.45 4.76
CA PHE A 265 -6.88 -3.74 4.09
C PHE A 265 -7.77 -3.63 2.83
N THR A 266 -7.88 -2.44 2.23
CA THR A 266 -8.74 -2.20 1.06
C THR A 266 -8.38 -3.05 -0.16
N GLN A 267 -7.12 -3.45 -0.29
CA GLN A 267 -6.63 -4.28 -1.38
C GLN A 267 -6.55 -5.78 -1.04
N LEU A 268 -6.89 -6.17 0.20
CA LEU A 268 -6.82 -7.55 0.64
C LEU A 268 -7.48 -8.51 -0.37
N GLY A 269 -6.84 -9.61 -0.65
CA GLY A 269 -7.30 -10.60 -1.62
C GLY A 269 -6.40 -11.83 -1.59
N VAL A 270 -6.59 -12.76 -2.52
CA VAL A 270 -5.85 -14.02 -2.58
C VAL A 270 -4.67 -13.92 -3.54
N ASP A 271 -3.45 -14.14 -3.06
CA ASP A 271 -2.23 -14.16 -3.88
C ASP A 271 -1.09 -14.85 -3.12
N SER A 272 0.14 -14.83 -3.68
CA SER A 272 1.35 -15.23 -2.99
C SER A 272 1.75 -14.20 -1.94
N VAL A 273 2.20 -14.65 -0.78
CA VAL A 273 2.78 -13.80 0.28
C VAL A 273 4.00 -13.01 -0.20
N ALA A 274 4.68 -13.50 -1.23
CA ALA A 274 5.82 -12.82 -1.85
C ALA A 274 5.46 -11.37 -2.29
N LEU A 275 4.20 -11.12 -2.63
CA LEU A 275 3.71 -9.79 -3.00
C LEU A 275 3.81 -8.82 -1.83
N ASP A 276 3.32 -9.19 -0.65
CA ASP A 276 3.35 -8.34 0.53
C ASP A 276 4.76 -8.20 1.09
N VAL A 277 5.52 -9.30 1.12
CA VAL A 277 6.93 -9.28 1.55
C VAL A 277 7.73 -8.29 0.70
N ALA A 278 7.58 -8.34 -0.63
CA ALA A 278 8.25 -7.41 -1.54
C ALA A 278 7.82 -5.96 -1.34
N THR A 279 6.50 -5.73 -1.19
CA THR A 279 5.96 -4.38 -1.05
C THR A 279 6.39 -3.74 0.27
N LEU A 280 6.33 -4.48 1.37
CA LEU A 280 6.71 -3.98 2.68
C LEU A 280 8.22 -3.75 2.78
N LEU A 281 9.05 -4.76 2.42
CA LEU A 281 10.50 -4.59 2.40
C LEU A 281 10.96 -3.50 1.43
N GLY A 282 10.33 -3.40 0.25
CA GLY A 282 10.62 -2.33 -0.69
C GLY A 282 10.36 -0.93 -0.13
N SER A 283 9.36 -0.79 0.74
CA SER A 283 9.04 0.47 1.40
C SER A 283 9.90 0.78 2.63
N LEU A 284 10.47 -0.23 3.29
CA LEU A 284 11.28 -0.12 4.49
C LEU A 284 12.78 -0.03 4.17
N ALA A 285 13.27 -0.92 3.32
CA ALA A 285 14.71 -1.05 3.08
C ALA A 285 15.28 -0.03 2.10
N ASP A 286 14.44 0.66 1.35
CA ASP A 286 14.83 1.72 0.39
C ASP A 286 16.06 1.39 -0.50
N GLY A 287 16.14 0.14 -0.95
CA GLY A 287 17.28 -0.33 -1.75
C GLY A 287 18.55 -0.60 -0.93
N ASN A 288 18.50 -0.54 0.39
CA ASN A 288 19.55 -1.01 1.28
C ASN A 288 19.52 -2.54 1.36
N ALA A 289 20.58 -3.20 0.91
CA ALA A 289 20.66 -4.66 0.84
C ALA A 289 20.72 -5.32 2.21
N ASP A 290 21.34 -4.67 3.20
CA ASP A 290 21.47 -5.21 4.56
C ASP A 290 20.12 -5.13 5.27
N ALA A 291 19.43 -3.98 5.18
CA ALA A 291 18.08 -3.80 5.68
C ALA A 291 17.11 -4.83 5.06
N TRP A 292 17.23 -5.08 3.75
CA TRP A 292 16.47 -6.12 3.07
C TRP A 292 16.75 -7.51 3.65
N ALA A 293 18.02 -7.86 3.83
CA ALA A 293 18.42 -9.16 4.37
C ALA A 293 17.93 -9.36 5.80
N TYR A 294 18.03 -8.34 6.65
CA TYR A 294 17.51 -8.37 8.04
C TYR A 294 16.00 -8.56 8.08
N GLY A 295 15.27 -7.77 7.32
CA GLY A 295 13.80 -7.88 7.27
C GLY A 295 13.34 -9.23 6.72
N LEU A 296 14.00 -9.74 5.69
CA LEU A 296 13.69 -11.06 5.13
C LEU A 296 13.98 -12.18 6.13
N LYS A 297 15.10 -12.09 6.89
CA LYS A 297 15.44 -13.02 7.95
C LYS A 297 14.40 -12.99 9.08
N ALA A 298 13.95 -11.80 9.49
CA ALA A 298 12.91 -11.65 10.50
C ALA A 298 11.59 -12.31 10.05
N TYR A 299 11.13 -12.05 8.84
CA TYR A 299 9.95 -12.71 8.28
C TYR A 299 10.08 -14.24 8.28
N GLN A 300 11.21 -14.77 7.77
CA GLN A 300 11.45 -16.20 7.65
C GLN A 300 11.65 -16.91 8.99
N SER A 301 11.87 -16.20 10.10
CA SER A 301 11.93 -16.81 11.44
C SER A 301 10.56 -17.31 11.92
N ILE A 302 9.47 -16.77 11.38
CA ILE A 302 8.09 -17.21 11.67
C ILE A 302 7.54 -18.03 10.50
N ARG A 303 7.61 -17.48 9.27
CA ARG A 303 7.08 -18.11 8.06
C ARG A 303 8.19 -18.27 7.01
N PRO A 304 8.77 -19.49 6.89
CA PRO A 304 9.76 -19.78 5.86
C PRO A 304 9.20 -19.58 4.45
N LEU A 305 9.97 -18.95 3.58
CA LEU A 305 9.65 -18.80 2.16
C LEU A 305 10.24 -19.96 1.35
N SER A 306 9.46 -20.54 0.46
CA SER A 306 9.97 -21.47 -0.55
C SER A 306 10.92 -20.77 -1.53
N ASP A 307 11.70 -21.54 -2.30
CA ASP A 307 12.56 -20.98 -3.36
C ASP A 307 11.76 -20.17 -4.36
N THR A 308 10.57 -20.66 -4.74
CA THR A 308 9.67 -19.95 -5.64
C THR A 308 9.20 -18.60 -5.04
N GLU A 309 8.78 -18.60 -3.77
CA GLU A 309 8.35 -17.35 -3.09
C GLU A 309 9.50 -16.35 -2.97
N ARG A 310 10.75 -16.81 -2.70
CA ARG A 310 11.94 -15.93 -2.68
C ARG A 310 12.20 -15.29 -4.04
N HIS A 311 12.14 -16.07 -5.12
CA HIS A 311 12.31 -15.54 -6.48
C HIS A 311 11.20 -14.56 -6.86
N LEU A 312 9.96 -14.88 -6.48
CA LEU A 312 8.81 -13.99 -6.71
C LEU A 312 8.92 -12.69 -5.91
N THR A 313 9.44 -12.73 -4.69
CA THR A 313 9.66 -11.52 -3.87
C THR A 313 10.58 -10.54 -4.61
N ALA A 314 11.68 -11.03 -5.19
CA ALA A 314 12.58 -10.20 -5.99
C ALA A 314 11.90 -9.64 -7.26
N ALA A 315 11.14 -10.45 -7.98
CA ALA A 315 10.40 -10.02 -9.16
C ALA A 315 9.31 -8.99 -8.83
N PHE A 316 8.59 -9.19 -7.74
CA PHE A 316 7.58 -8.23 -7.27
C PHE A 316 8.21 -6.89 -6.87
N ASP A 317 9.36 -6.89 -6.21
CA ASP A 317 10.05 -5.67 -5.82
C ASP A 317 10.51 -4.84 -7.02
N VAL A 318 11.14 -5.49 -8.00
CA VAL A 318 11.57 -4.81 -9.24
C VAL A 318 10.36 -4.28 -10.01
N SER A 319 9.34 -5.11 -10.23
CA SER A 319 8.14 -4.68 -10.96
C SER A 319 7.37 -3.57 -10.23
N GLN A 320 7.31 -3.58 -8.90
CA GLN A 320 6.73 -2.49 -8.12
C GLN A 320 7.48 -1.19 -8.37
N THR A 321 8.81 -1.22 -8.27
CA THR A 321 9.65 -0.03 -8.50
C THR A 321 9.50 0.51 -9.92
N LEU A 322 9.26 -0.35 -10.92
CA LEU A 322 9.05 0.08 -12.32
C LEU A 322 7.63 0.62 -12.57
N LEU A 323 6.62 0.04 -11.97
CA LEU A 323 5.23 0.37 -12.31
C LEU A 323 4.67 1.51 -11.47
N GLU A 324 5.11 1.68 -10.22
CA GLU A 324 4.57 2.68 -9.31
C GLU A 324 4.76 4.12 -9.84
N GLY A 325 5.96 4.47 -10.27
CA GLY A 325 6.22 5.80 -10.83
C GLY A 325 5.49 6.03 -12.15
N LEU A 326 5.32 4.99 -12.97
CA LEU A 326 4.52 5.07 -14.19
C LEU A 326 3.03 5.34 -13.88
N GLU A 327 2.48 4.72 -12.84
CA GLU A 327 1.09 4.96 -12.40
C GLU A 327 0.88 6.41 -11.97
N TYR A 328 1.81 6.99 -11.20
CA TYR A 328 1.73 8.40 -10.80
C TYR A 328 1.83 9.34 -12.00
N LEU A 329 2.80 9.13 -12.87
CA LEU A 329 2.99 9.97 -14.06
C LEU A 329 1.83 9.85 -15.04
N ASP A 330 1.25 8.67 -15.17
CA ASP A 330 0.06 8.41 -15.97
C ASP A 330 -1.16 9.16 -15.43
N ALA A 331 -1.37 9.11 -14.12
CA ALA A 331 -2.47 9.79 -13.46
C ALA A 331 -2.41 11.31 -13.68
N VAL A 332 -1.21 11.89 -13.54
CA VAL A 332 -1.02 13.35 -13.68
C VAL A 332 -1.07 13.78 -15.15
N PHE A 333 -0.33 13.12 -16.03
CA PHE A 333 -0.06 13.65 -17.37
C PHE A 333 -0.86 13.00 -18.51
N LEU A 334 -1.49 11.85 -18.29
CA LEU A 334 -2.29 11.18 -19.32
C LEU A 334 -3.76 11.07 -18.96
N ARG A 335 -4.08 10.85 -17.69
CA ARG A 335 -5.47 10.80 -17.21
C ARG A 335 -5.97 12.14 -16.69
N GLU A 336 -5.06 13.10 -16.50
CA GLU A 336 -5.34 14.45 -16.00
C GLU A 336 -6.22 14.44 -14.74
N GLU A 337 -5.92 13.50 -13.82
CA GLU A 337 -6.67 13.42 -12.57
C GLU A 337 -6.44 14.69 -11.73
N PRO A 338 -7.48 15.24 -11.10
CA PRO A 338 -7.32 16.43 -10.29
C PRO A 338 -6.55 16.13 -9.00
N PHE A 339 -5.40 16.78 -8.82
CA PHE A 339 -4.58 16.69 -7.62
C PHE A 339 -4.47 18.05 -6.93
N THR A 340 -4.48 18.04 -5.60
CA THR A 340 -4.09 19.21 -4.82
C THR A 340 -2.58 19.43 -4.89
N MET A 341 -2.11 20.64 -4.59
CA MET A 341 -0.68 20.95 -4.54
C MET A 341 0.09 20.05 -3.56
N LEU A 342 -0.53 19.69 -2.44
CA LEU A 342 0.05 18.76 -1.47
C LEU A 342 0.25 17.37 -2.07
N GLN A 343 -0.76 16.85 -2.77
CA GLN A 343 -0.69 15.55 -3.45
C GLN A 343 0.35 15.54 -4.57
N LEU A 344 0.45 16.60 -5.36
CA LEU A 344 1.48 16.74 -6.39
C LEU A 344 2.90 16.77 -5.79
N SER A 345 3.08 17.46 -4.67
CA SER A 345 4.36 17.48 -3.96
C SER A 345 4.74 16.10 -3.40
N GLU A 346 3.75 15.33 -2.93
CA GLU A 346 3.97 13.95 -2.49
C GLU A 346 4.34 13.03 -3.66
N ILE A 347 3.64 13.16 -4.80
CA ILE A 347 3.97 12.41 -6.03
C ILE A 347 5.39 12.74 -6.49
N LEU A 348 5.75 14.02 -6.54
CA LEU A 348 7.08 14.48 -6.92
C LEU A 348 8.16 13.78 -6.06
N ARG A 349 8.04 13.90 -4.74
CA ARG A 349 8.98 13.27 -3.80
C ARG A 349 9.06 11.76 -3.97
N ARG A 350 7.92 11.09 -4.23
CA ARG A 350 7.91 9.65 -4.45
C ARG A 350 8.61 9.26 -5.75
N VAL A 351 8.40 10.01 -6.85
CA VAL A 351 9.09 9.76 -8.11
C VAL A 351 10.59 10.05 -8.00
N GLU A 352 11.01 11.07 -7.24
CA GLU A 352 12.42 11.32 -6.91
C GLU A 352 13.08 10.12 -6.24
N HIS A 353 12.42 9.59 -5.24
CA HIS A 353 12.87 8.39 -4.53
C HIS A 353 13.04 7.18 -5.47
N LEU A 354 12.05 6.91 -6.31
CA LEU A 354 12.09 5.83 -7.29
C LEU A 354 13.23 6.01 -8.32
N VAL A 355 13.46 7.23 -8.79
CA VAL A 355 14.60 7.58 -9.68
C VAL A 355 15.93 7.31 -8.97
N ALA A 356 16.07 7.70 -7.71
CA ALA A 356 17.29 7.45 -6.94
C ALA A 356 17.56 5.95 -6.79
N ARG A 357 16.52 5.17 -6.44
CA ARG A 357 16.58 3.71 -6.28
C ARG A 357 16.99 2.99 -7.58
N LEU A 358 16.35 3.32 -8.71
CA LEU A 358 16.68 2.76 -10.01
C LEU A 358 18.11 3.13 -10.46
N SER A 359 18.55 4.35 -10.17
CA SER A 359 19.91 4.81 -10.50
C SER A 359 20.99 4.04 -9.74
N LYS A 360 20.77 3.72 -8.45
CA LYS A 360 21.66 2.89 -7.62
C LYS A 360 21.73 1.45 -8.16
N GLY A 361 20.59 0.84 -8.51
CA GLY A 361 20.51 -0.51 -9.07
C GLY A 361 21.21 -0.65 -10.44
N ASN A 362 21.10 0.36 -11.30
CA ASN A 362 21.75 0.38 -12.61
C ASN A 362 23.28 0.48 -12.52
N ARG A 363 23.82 1.18 -11.50
CA ARG A 363 25.29 1.24 -11.27
C ARG A 363 25.84 -0.13 -10.88
N LYS A 364 25.18 -0.87 -9.99
CA LYS A 364 25.59 -2.23 -9.58
C LYS A 364 25.57 -3.22 -10.75
N ARG A 365 24.60 -3.12 -11.68
CA ARG A 365 24.51 -3.98 -12.86
C ARG A 365 25.57 -3.68 -13.94
N ARG A 366 26.11 -2.45 -13.99
CA ARG A 366 27.18 -2.06 -14.95
C ARG A 366 28.59 -2.36 -14.42
N SER A 367 28.72 -2.61 -13.13
CA SER A 367 29.99 -2.93 -12.47
C SER A 367 30.17 -4.44 -12.19
N ALA A 368 29.18 -5.26 -12.50
CA ALA A 368 29.19 -6.72 -12.45
C ALA A 368 29.24 -7.31 -13.87
#